data_8d0e47e6d3b92bc42c5529ebda53e84e
#
_entry.id   8d0e47e6d3b92bc42c5529ebda53e84e
#
_cell.length_a   1.000
_cell.length_b   1.000
_cell.length_c   1.000
_cell.angle_alpha   90.00
_cell.angle_beta   90.00
_cell.angle_gamma   90.00
#
_symmetry.space_group_name_H-M   'P 1'
#
loop_
_entity.id
_entity.type
_entity.pdbx_description
1 polymer ?
#
loop_
_entity_poly.entity_id
_entity_poly.type
_entity_poly.pdbx_seq_one_letter_code
_entity_poly.pdbx_strand_id
1 'polypeptide(L)'
;MIKLLGISAAVIFILNAISIGGTSQVSWDVYGQNNSTAETKNQLVGANTTQGQQASVTVSKIVRCDSSLGIPSDDSVCQFVMENVDANQFNLVVTGNNPNITSFQGSVNGTKISVGPGNYTVSETPFDTMDIENQLGETAIVTVLTDSNGDCTSQFNQVDTFQEAKGMISNNELQSCEIINTINVNQGASPEEP
;
A
#
# COMPACT_ATOMS: atom_id res chain seq x y z
N MET A 1 -53.32 16.96 6.59
CA MET A 1 -52.56 17.94 5.76
C MET A 1 -51.10 17.58 5.85
N ILE A 2 -50.56 16.88 4.83
CA ILE A 2 -49.17 16.47 4.77
C ILE A 2 -48.52 17.33 3.69
N LYS A 3 -47.55 18.16 4.08
CA LYS A 3 -46.72 18.96 3.15
C LYS A 3 -45.53 18.09 2.71
N LEU A 4 -45.51 17.69 1.44
CA LEU A 4 -44.32 17.15 0.77
C LEU A 4 -43.37 18.33 0.48
N LEU A 5 -42.16 18.27 1.02
CA LEU A 5 -41.03 19.10 0.57
C LEU A 5 -40.24 18.28 -0.48
N GLY A 6 -40.25 18.79 -1.70
CA GLY A 6 -39.43 18.25 -2.79
C GLY A 6 -37.96 18.62 -2.59
N ILE A 7 -37.10 17.61 -2.63
CA ILE A 7 -35.64 17.78 -2.69
C ILE A 7 -35.23 17.68 -4.15
N SER A 8 -34.81 18.81 -4.71
CA SER A 8 -34.25 18.91 -6.05
C SER A 8 -32.79 18.47 -6.02
N ALA A 9 -32.49 17.33 -6.66
CA ALA A 9 -31.11 16.88 -6.85
C ALA A 9 -30.49 17.63 -8.05
N ALA A 10 -29.57 18.51 -7.78
CA ALA A 10 -28.73 19.12 -8.82
C ALA A 10 -27.61 18.15 -9.20
N VAL A 11 -27.67 17.61 -10.41
CA VAL A 11 -26.59 16.82 -10.99
C VAL A 11 -25.58 17.78 -11.61
N ILE A 12 -24.40 17.86 -11.00
CA ILE A 12 -23.28 18.64 -11.54
C ILE A 12 -22.49 17.71 -12.46
N PHE A 13 -22.57 17.95 -13.78
CA PHE A 13 -21.67 17.36 -14.74
C PHE A 13 -20.35 18.14 -14.75
N ILE A 14 -19.26 17.50 -14.32
CA ILE A 14 -17.91 18.01 -14.50
C ILE A 14 -17.41 17.51 -15.85
N LEU A 15 -17.39 18.39 -16.84
CA LEU A 15 -16.75 18.17 -18.12
C LEU A 15 -15.22 18.31 -17.94
N ASN A 16 -14.50 17.21 -17.98
CA ASN A 16 -13.04 17.22 -18.13
C ASN A 16 -12.71 17.56 -19.58
N ALA A 17 -12.25 18.80 -19.82
CA ALA A 17 -11.68 19.21 -21.10
C ALA A 17 -10.29 18.59 -21.24
N ILE A 18 -10.15 17.64 -22.17
CA ILE A 18 -8.85 17.11 -22.61
C ILE A 18 -8.24 18.16 -23.54
N SER A 19 -7.23 18.88 -23.05
CA SER A 19 -6.43 19.80 -23.87
C SER A 19 -5.37 18.98 -24.64
N ILE A 20 -5.62 18.74 -25.90
CA ILE A 20 -4.63 18.18 -26.82
C ILE A 20 -3.78 19.35 -27.32
N GLY A 21 -2.69 19.63 -26.64
CA GLY A 21 -1.69 20.60 -27.04
C GLY A 21 -0.78 20.04 -28.11
N GLY A 22 -1.20 20.10 -29.36
CA GLY A 22 -0.32 19.89 -30.51
C GLY A 22 0.46 21.17 -30.83
N THR A 23 1.76 21.19 -30.51
CA THR A 23 2.68 22.23 -31.00
C THR A 23 3.13 21.88 -32.41
N SER A 24 2.51 22.54 -33.41
CA SER A 24 3.01 22.55 -34.78
C SER A 24 4.28 23.39 -34.81
N GLN A 25 5.41 22.76 -35.07
CA GLN A 25 6.68 23.42 -35.39
C GLN A 25 6.61 23.90 -36.83
N VAL A 26 6.54 25.20 -37.04
CA VAL A 26 6.67 25.82 -38.34
C VAL A 26 8.16 25.97 -38.63
N SER A 27 8.67 25.20 -39.58
CA SER A 27 10.05 25.32 -40.09
C SER A 27 10.08 26.48 -41.08
N TRP A 28 10.88 27.52 -40.81
CA TRP A 28 11.21 28.56 -41.74
C TRP A 28 12.56 28.23 -42.38
N ASP A 29 12.55 27.80 -43.64
CA ASP A 29 13.76 27.70 -44.43
C ASP A 29 14.17 29.10 -44.91
N VAL A 30 15.24 29.64 -44.34
CA VAL A 30 15.89 30.86 -44.81
C VAL A 30 16.99 30.45 -45.79
N TYR A 31 16.76 30.67 -47.06
CA TYR A 31 17.80 30.63 -48.10
C TYR A 31 18.69 31.90 -47.98
N GLY A 32 19.98 31.72 -47.76
CA GLY A 32 20.93 32.85 -47.72
C GLY A 32 22.37 32.45 -47.54
N GLN A 33 23.08 32.23 -48.63
CA GLN A 33 24.50 32.49 -48.96
C GLN A 33 25.62 32.10 -47.99
N ASN A 34 26.44 31.21 -48.51
CA ASN A 34 27.92 30.99 -48.39
C ASN A 34 28.70 31.96 -47.49
N ASN A 35 29.30 31.40 -46.42
CA ASN A 35 30.71 31.68 -46.12
C ASN A 35 31.26 30.48 -45.30
N SER A 36 32.33 29.91 -45.80
CA SER A 36 33.08 28.82 -45.18
C SER A 36 33.82 29.29 -43.94
N THR A 37 33.37 28.87 -42.80
CA THR A 37 34.19 28.79 -41.56
C THR A 37 33.83 27.49 -40.87
N ALA A 38 34.84 26.67 -40.63
CA ALA A 38 34.67 25.37 -39.97
C ALA A 38 34.20 25.58 -38.52
N GLU A 39 32.89 25.55 -38.33
CA GLU A 39 32.32 25.49 -37.00
C GLU A 39 32.21 24.02 -36.55
N THR A 40 32.96 23.70 -35.52
CA THR A 40 32.78 22.48 -34.74
C THR A 40 31.34 22.38 -34.29
N LYS A 41 30.55 21.56 -34.99
CA LYS A 41 29.19 21.21 -34.55
C LYS A 41 29.30 20.47 -33.25
N ASN A 42 29.21 21.17 -32.14
CA ASN A 42 28.75 20.59 -30.90
C ASN A 42 27.30 20.13 -31.13
N GLN A 43 27.17 18.90 -31.59
CA GLN A 43 25.90 18.21 -31.59
C GLN A 43 25.51 18.05 -30.12
N LEU A 44 24.71 18.99 -29.59
CA LEU A 44 23.92 18.72 -28.40
C LEU A 44 23.04 17.51 -28.74
N VAL A 45 23.52 16.34 -28.43
CA VAL A 45 22.66 15.17 -28.28
C VAL A 45 21.73 15.58 -27.15
N GLY A 46 20.56 16.09 -27.52
CA GLY A 46 19.46 16.27 -26.59
C GLY A 46 19.22 14.90 -25.98
N ALA A 47 19.71 14.71 -24.77
CA ALA A 47 19.31 13.60 -23.94
C ALA A 47 17.78 13.74 -23.82
N ASN A 48 17.07 13.04 -24.71
CA ASN A 48 15.66 12.80 -24.57
C ASN A 48 15.56 11.91 -23.33
N THR A 49 15.63 12.52 -22.14
CA THR A 49 15.26 11.86 -20.90
C THR A 49 13.77 11.61 -21.04
N THR A 50 13.44 10.51 -21.69
CA THR A 50 12.17 9.84 -21.46
C THR A 50 12.19 9.65 -19.94
N GLN A 51 11.48 10.50 -19.21
CA GLN A 51 11.18 10.23 -17.81
C GLN A 51 10.38 8.94 -17.84
N GLY A 52 11.09 7.81 -17.80
CA GLY A 52 10.49 6.51 -17.64
C GLY A 52 9.66 6.60 -16.36
N GLN A 53 8.39 6.26 -16.48
CA GLN A 53 7.51 6.21 -15.33
C GLN A 53 8.20 5.32 -14.29
N GLN A 54 8.50 5.86 -13.11
CA GLN A 54 9.18 5.13 -12.07
C GLN A 54 8.28 3.98 -11.60
N ALA A 55 8.84 2.79 -11.48
CA ALA A 55 8.11 1.65 -10.93
C ALA A 55 7.61 1.98 -9.52
N SER A 56 6.45 1.48 -9.15
CA SER A 56 5.91 1.69 -7.80
C SER A 56 5.09 0.51 -7.32
N VAL A 57 5.20 0.23 -6.01
CA VAL A 57 4.34 -0.71 -5.29
C VAL A 57 3.44 0.08 -4.34
N THR A 58 2.15 -0.27 -4.32
CA THR A 58 1.21 0.21 -3.29
C THR A 58 1.13 -0.86 -2.21
N VAL A 59 1.56 -0.52 -1.00
CA VAL A 59 1.52 -1.43 0.15
C VAL A 59 0.37 -1.06 1.04
N SER A 60 -0.60 -1.97 1.21
CA SER A 60 -1.74 -1.81 2.12
C SER A 60 -1.62 -2.72 3.33
N LYS A 61 -2.28 -2.32 4.43
CA LYS A 61 -2.35 -3.09 5.66
C LYS A 61 -3.80 -3.43 5.96
N ILE A 62 -4.07 -4.73 6.08
CA ILE A 62 -5.39 -5.26 6.45
C ILE A 62 -5.29 -5.90 7.83
N VAL A 63 -6.26 -5.59 8.70
CA VAL A 63 -6.44 -6.24 9.98
C VAL A 63 -7.73 -7.03 9.94
N ARG A 64 -7.70 -8.24 10.43
CA ARG A 64 -8.86 -9.13 10.56
C ARG A 64 -8.85 -9.76 11.94
N CYS A 65 -10.02 -10.15 12.44
CA CYS A 65 -10.14 -11.00 13.61
C CYS A 65 -10.73 -12.35 13.19
N ASP A 66 -10.17 -13.41 13.72
CA ASP A 66 -10.71 -14.77 13.59
C ASP A 66 -10.95 -15.34 14.99
N SER A 67 -12.21 -15.60 15.31
CA SER A 67 -12.64 -16.20 16.56
C SER A 67 -12.83 -17.72 16.47
N SER A 68 -12.43 -18.35 15.36
CA SER A 68 -12.76 -19.75 15.05
C SER A 68 -11.93 -20.78 15.85
N LEU A 69 -10.92 -20.37 16.58
CA LEU A 69 -10.04 -21.27 17.34
C LEU A 69 -10.59 -21.62 18.75
N GLY A 70 -11.82 -22.16 18.84
CA GLY A 70 -12.17 -23.05 19.94
C GLY A 70 -13.21 -22.60 20.96
N ILE A 71 -13.82 -21.43 20.84
CA ILE A 71 -15.03 -21.05 21.59
C ILE A 71 -16.07 -20.63 20.55
N PRO A 72 -17.38 -20.95 20.74
CA PRO A 72 -18.41 -20.46 19.84
C PRO A 72 -18.17 -18.94 19.70
N SER A 73 -17.93 -18.52 18.44
CA SER A 73 -17.54 -17.18 18.05
C SER A 73 -18.32 -16.14 18.87
N ASP A 74 -17.71 -15.65 19.93
CA ASP A 74 -18.27 -14.48 20.59
C ASP A 74 -17.96 -13.31 19.66
N ASP A 75 -18.91 -12.95 18.83
CA ASP A 75 -18.79 -11.81 17.94
C ASP A 75 -18.33 -10.55 18.68
N SER A 76 -18.57 -10.49 20.02
CA SER A 76 -18.17 -9.39 20.87
C SER A 76 -16.64 -9.26 21.01
N VAL A 77 -15.89 -10.36 21.05
CA VAL A 77 -14.42 -10.33 21.16
C VAL A 77 -13.81 -9.79 19.87
N CYS A 78 -14.25 -10.30 18.71
CA CYS A 78 -13.79 -9.77 17.44
C CYS A 78 -14.27 -8.33 17.19
N GLN A 79 -15.47 -7.97 17.63
CA GLN A 79 -15.92 -6.58 17.61
C GLN A 79 -14.97 -5.69 18.43
N PHE A 80 -14.65 -6.09 19.66
CA PHE A 80 -13.71 -5.37 20.51
C PHE A 80 -12.34 -5.22 19.84
N VAL A 81 -11.78 -6.29 19.28
CA VAL A 81 -10.48 -6.24 18.57
C VAL A 81 -10.56 -5.26 17.40
N MET A 82 -11.58 -5.34 16.56
CA MET A 82 -11.73 -4.48 15.38
C MET A 82 -12.03 -3.01 15.73
N GLU A 83 -12.52 -2.72 16.93
CA GLU A 83 -12.72 -1.36 17.44
C GLU A 83 -11.43 -0.75 18.03
N ASN A 84 -10.46 -1.60 18.44
CA ASN A 84 -9.26 -1.17 19.16
C ASN A 84 -7.96 -1.38 18.36
N VAL A 85 -7.98 -2.13 17.26
CA VAL A 85 -6.80 -2.41 16.45
C VAL A 85 -6.98 -1.88 15.03
N ASP A 86 -6.27 -0.82 14.74
CA ASP A 86 -6.26 -0.18 13.43
C ASP A 86 -4.99 -0.52 12.64
N ALA A 87 -5.11 -0.46 11.31
CA ALA A 87 -3.99 -0.68 10.40
C ALA A 87 -2.79 0.26 10.69
N ASN A 88 -3.04 1.47 11.16
CA ASN A 88 -2.02 2.48 11.45
C ASN A 88 -1.18 2.20 12.70
N GLN A 89 -1.55 1.23 13.52
CA GLN A 89 -0.76 0.77 14.68
C GLN A 89 0.40 -0.13 14.27
N PHE A 90 0.39 -0.63 13.03
CA PHE A 90 1.44 -1.49 12.49
C PHE A 90 2.45 -0.66 11.70
N ASN A 91 3.73 -0.83 11.99
CA ASN A 91 4.80 -0.17 11.25
C ASN A 91 5.36 -1.13 10.19
N LEU A 92 5.29 -0.70 8.93
CA LEU A 92 5.78 -1.43 7.77
C LEU A 92 7.13 -0.87 7.32
N VAL A 93 8.02 -1.77 6.91
CA VAL A 93 9.35 -1.44 6.40
C VAL A 93 9.50 -2.00 5.00
N VAL A 94 9.91 -1.17 4.05
CA VAL A 94 10.18 -1.58 2.67
C VAL A 94 11.66 -1.46 2.38
N THR A 95 12.22 -2.52 1.81
CA THR A 95 13.58 -2.52 1.26
C THR A 95 13.55 -2.81 -0.23
N GLY A 96 14.60 -2.45 -0.95
CA GLY A 96 14.67 -2.66 -2.40
C GLY A 96 15.65 -1.70 -3.05
N ASN A 97 15.52 -1.54 -4.36
CA ASN A 97 16.36 -0.65 -5.13
C ASN A 97 15.89 0.82 -4.96
N ASN A 98 16.51 1.54 -4.02
CA ASN A 98 16.29 2.96 -3.77
C ASN A 98 14.81 3.35 -3.55
N PRO A 99 14.11 2.77 -2.55
CA PRO A 99 12.75 3.16 -2.25
C PRO A 99 12.70 4.62 -1.73
N ASN A 100 11.70 5.39 -2.16
CA ASN A 100 11.52 6.77 -1.70
C ASN A 100 10.98 6.86 -0.26
N ILE A 101 10.39 5.77 0.24
CA ILE A 101 9.90 5.60 1.61
C ILE A 101 10.34 4.22 2.07
N THR A 102 11.01 4.15 3.22
CA THR A 102 11.54 2.90 3.78
C THR A 102 10.77 2.41 5.01
N SER A 103 10.04 3.29 5.69
CA SER A 103 9.22 2.94 6.86
C SER A 103 8.01 3.86 6.94
N PHE A 104 6.84 3.29 7.27
CA PHE A 104 5.57 4.01 7.36
C PHE A 104 4.55 3.22 8.18
N GLN A 105 3.55 3.91 8.69
CA GLN A 105 2.41 3.26 9.35
C GLN A 105 1.47 2.63 8.32
N GLY A 106 0.93 1.47 8.65
CA GLY A 106 -0.01 0.76 7.82
C GLY A 106 -1.25 1.58 7.51
N SER A 107 -1.84 1.34 6.35
CA SER A 107 -3.06 1.99 5.88
C SER A 107 -3.87 1.04 5.03
N VAL A 108 -5.18 0.97 5.26
CA VAL A 108 -6.09 0.17 4.43
C VAL A 108 -6.16 0.67 2.98
N ASN A 109 -5.94 1.97 2.76
CA ASN A 109 -5.92 2.58 1.43
C ASN A 109 -4.57 2.39 0.72
N GLY A 110 -3.57 1.89 1.43
CA GLY A 110 -2.22 1.69 0.94
C GLY A 110 -1.36 2.94 0.88
N THR A 111 -0.06 2.73 0.96
CA THR A 111 0.98 3.74 0.77
C THR A 111 1.71 3.43 -0.53
N LYS A 112 1.73 4.39 -1.46
CA LYS A 112 2.44 4.24 -2.74
C LYS A 112 3.92 4.55 -2.54
N ILE A 113 4.76 3.59 -2.91
CA ILE A 113 6.21 3.64 -2.77
C ILE A 113 6.82 3.52 -4.16
N SER A 114 7.60 4.51 -4.56
CA SER A 114 8.43 4.42 -5.76
C SER A 114 9.68 3.62 -5.44
N VAL A 115 9.97 2.61 -6.24
CA VAL A 115 11.11 1.72 -6.08
C VAL A 115 11.74 1.45 -7.44
N GLY A 116 13.06 1.34 -7.51
CA GLY A 116 13.75 0.96 -8.73
C GLY A 116 13.49 -0.51 -9.07
N PRO A 117 13.73 -0.91 -10.34
CA PRO A 117 13.51 -2.30 -10.77
C PRO A 117 14.41 -3.26 -10.00
N GLY A 118 13.89 -4.44 -9.75
CA GLY A 118 14.54 -5.52 -8.98
C GLY A 118 13.66 -6.09 -7.89
N ASN A 119 14.28 -6.82 -6.97
CA ASN A 119 13.59 -7.37 -5.82
C ASN A 119 13.29 -6.28 -4.78
N TYR A 120 12.14 -6.39 -4.15
CA TYR A 120 11.79 -5.62 -2.95
C TYR A 120 11.26 -6.55 -1.86
N THR A 121 11.32 -6.09 -0.61
CA THR A 121 10.68 -6.78 0.50
C THR A 121 9.82 -5.80 1.30
N VAL A 122 8.76 -6.34 1.89
CA VAL A 122 7.92 -5.65 2.87
C VAL A 122 7.94 -6.49 4.14
N SER A 123 8.41 -5.91 5.24
CA SER A 123 8.36 -6.53 6.55
C SER A 123 7.54 -5.69 7.51
N GLU A 124 7.15 -6.29 8.63
CA GLU A 124 6.39 -5.64 9.68
C GLU A 124 7.14 -5.71 10.99
N THR A 125 7.11 -4.62 11.75
CA THR A 125 7.59 -4.63 13.14
C THR A 125 6.57 -5.40 13.99
N PRO A 126 7.00 -6.32 14.90
CA PRO A 126 6.11 -7.05 15.77
C PRO A 126 5.13 -6.11 16.49
N PHE A 127 3.85 -6.48 16.48
CA PHE A 127 2.79 -5.78 17.18
C PHE A 127 2.73 -6.24 18.64
N ASP A 128 2.63 -5.30 19.56
CA ASP A 128 2.48 -5.62 20.99
C ASP A 128 1.01 -5.91 21.30
N THR A 129 0.73 -7.12 21.75
CA THR A 129 -0.63 -7.59 22.08
C THR A 129 -1.03 -7.36 23.53
N MET A 130 -0.08 -6.94 24.39
CA MET A 130 -0.30 -6.84 25.86
C MET A 130 -1.47 -5.93 26.22
N ASP A 131 -1.65 -4.82 25.52
CA ASP A 131 -2.74 -3.89 25.83
C ASP A 131 -4.12 -4.51 25.54
N ILE A 132 -4.21 -5.33 24.49
CA ILE A 132 -5.44 -6.03 24.13
C ILE A 132 -5.70 -7.17 25.10
N GLU A 133 -4.68 -7.96 25.44
CA GLU A 133 -4.77 -9.05 26.41
C GLU A 133 -5.23 -8.55 27.77
N ASN A 134 -4.65 -7.44 28.26
CA ASN A 134 -5.04 -6.82 29.52
C ASN A 134 -6.51 -6.37 29.57
N GLN A 135 -7.04 -5.90 28.42
CA GLN A 135 -8.44 -5.46 28.34
C GLN A 135 -9.42 -6.62 28.20
N LEU A 136 -8.99 -7.73 27.60
CA LEU A 136 -9.81 -8.92 27.42
C LEU A 136 -9.82 -9.83 28.69
N GLY A 137 -8.86 -9.63 29.59
CA GLY A 137 -8.75 -10.36 30.86
C GLY A 137 -7.52 -11.28 30.93
N GLU A 138 -7.14 -11.66 32.15
CA GLU A 138 -5.88 -12.37 32.46
C GLU A 138 -5.73 -13.74 31.76
N THR A 139 -6.80 -14.31 31.25
CA THR A 139 -6.78 -15.62 30.56
C THR A 139 -6.78 -15.50 29.03
N ALA A 140 -6.87 -14.28 28.49
CA ALA A 140 -6.86 -14.06 27.06
C ALA A 140 -5.43 -14.20 26.51
N ILE A 141 -5.28 -14.99 25.46
CA ILE A 141 -4.05 -15.11 24.67
C ILE A 141 -4.34 -14.57 23.27
N VAL A 142 -3.63 -13.52 22.89
CA VAL A 142 -3.76 -12.91 21.56
C VAL A 142 -2.59 -13.35 20.69
N THR A 143 -2.90 -13.90 19.53
CA THR A 143 -1.92 -14.30 18.53
C THR A 143 -2.17 -13.56 17.23
N VAL A 144 -1.11 -12.99 16.66
CA VAL A 144 -1.17 -12.32 15.37
C VAL A 144 -0.53 -13.21 14.31
N LEU A 145 -1.33 -13.63 13.34
CA LEU A 145 -0.86 -14.37 12.16
C LEU A 145 -0.77 -13.38 11.00
N THR A 146 0.44 -13.24 10.45
CA THR A 146 0.70 -12.33 9.33
C THR A 146 0.85 -13.11 8.04
N ASP A 147 0.24 -12.62 6.97
CA ASP A 147 0.34 -13.14 5.60
C ASP A 147 0.38 -12.00 4.59
N SER A 148 0.58 -12.31 3.33
CA SER A 148 0.56 -11.33 2.25
C SER A 148 -0.26 -11.78 1.04
N ASN A 149 -0.75 -10.82 0.26
CA ASN A 149 -1.50 -11.03 -0.96
C ASN A 149 -1.09 -10.00 -2.03
N GLY A 150 -1.49 -10.24 -3.29
CA GLY A 150 -1.17 -9.38 -4.42
C GLY A 150 0.12 -9.79 -5.12
N ASP A 151 0.94 -8.81 -5.51
CA ASP A 151 2.17 -9.04 -6.28
C ASP A 151 3.39 -9.37 -5.40
N CYS A 152 3.17 -9.65 -4.12
CA CYS A 152 4.18 -10.08 -3.15
C CYS A 152 3.80 -11.42 -2.52
N THR A 153 4.80 -12.17 -2.08
CA THR A 153 4.63 -13.51 -1.50
C THR A 153 5.27 -13.59 -0.13
N SER A 154 4.50 -14.06 0.84
CA SER A 154 4.97 -14.27 2.22
C SER A 154 6.15 -15.23 2.28
N GLN A 155 7.13 -14.88 3.10
CA GLN A 155 8.23 -15.74 3.49
C GLN A 155 8.12 -16.04 4.98
N PHE A 156 8.11 -17.33 5.31
CA PHE A 156 8.01 -17.81 6.67
C PHE A 156 9.34 -18.43 7.11
N ASN A 157 9.61 -18.38 8.39
CA ASN A 157 10.75 -19.11 8.97
C ASN A 157 10.41 -20.59 9.20
N GLN A 158 11.33 -21.34 9.79
CA GLN A 158 11.16 -22.79 10.06
C GLN A 158 10.04 -23.11 11.07
N VAL A 159 9.53 -22.14 11.79
CA VAL A 159 8.43 -22.28 12.76
C VAL A 159 7.18 -21.51 12.29
N ASP A 160 7.01 -21.38 10.98
CA ASP A 160 5.85 -20.76 10.32
C ASP A 160 5.56 -19.32 10.77
N THR A 161 6.60 -18.61 11.24
CA THR A 161 6.46 -17.18 11.59
C THR A 161 6.78 -16.32 10.36
N PHE A 162 5.88 -15.40 10.03
CA PHE A 162 6.09 -14.43 8.96
C PHE A 162 7.38 -13.62 9.20
N GLN A 163 8.19 -13.51 8.14
CA GLN A 163 9.42 -12.74 8.16
C GLN A 163 9.28 -11.49 7.29
N GLU A 164 8.86 -11.68 6.07
CA GLU A 164 8.70 -10.62 5.08
C GLU A 164 7.85 -11.10 3.90
N ALA A 165 7.29 -10.17 3.16
CA ALA A 165 6.74 -10.44 1.83
C ALA A 165 7.73 -9.99 0.76
N LYS A 166 7.97 -10.83 -0.26
CA LYS A 166 8.89 -10.56 -1.37
C LYS A 166 8.14 -10.34 -2.67
N GLY A 167 8.56 -9.32 -3.41
CA GLY A 167 8.14 -9.09 -4.78
C GLY A 167 9.32 -8.77 -5.68
N MET A 168 9.08 -8.81 -6.99
CA MET A 168 10.02 -8.37 -8.01
C MET A 168 9.29 -7.43 -8.97
N ILE A 169 9.84 -6.24 -9.15
CA ILE A 169 9.22 -5.19 -9.97
C ILE A 169 10.12 -4.81 -11.15
N SER A 170 9.51 -4.61 -12.31
CA SER A 170 10.18 -4.17 -13.54
C SER A 170 10.07 -2.64 -13.71
N ASN A 171 10.79 -2.09 -14.69
CA ASN A 171 10.65 -0.67 -15.04
C ASN A 171 9.21 -0.34 -15.44
N ASN A 172 8.70 0.80 -14.97
CA ASN A 172 7.37 1.32 -15.27
C ASN A 172 6.20 0.42 -14.79
N GLU A 173 6.47 -0.57 -13.97
CA GLU A 173 5.47 -1.48 -13.44
C GLU A 173 4.78 -0.85 -12.22
N LEU A 174 3.48 -1.16 -12.08
CA LEU A 174 2.67 -0.80 -10.93
C LEU A 174 2.22 -2.09 -10.26
N GLN A 175 2.57 -2.27 -9.00
CA GLN A 175 2.23 -3.46 -8.21
C GLN A 175 1.46 -3.09 -6.97
N SER A 176 0.79 -4.09 -6.39
CA SER A 176 0.13 -4.03 -5.09
C SER A 176 0.64 -5.14 -4.18
N CYS A 177 0.84 -4.83 -2.91
CA CYS A 177 1.21 -5.79 -1.87
C CYS A 177 0.35 -5.52 -0.64
N GLU A 178 -0.48 -6.48 -0.24
CA GLU A 178 -1.27 -6.40 0.98
C GLU A 178 -0.57 -7.19 2.08
N ILE A 179 -0.36 -6.59 3.24
CA ILE A 179 0.07 -7.26 4.46
C ILE A 179 -1.17 -7.45 5.33
N ILE A 180 -1.49 -8.70 5.64
CA ILE A 180 -2.73 -9.08 6.31
C ILE A 180 -2.38 -9.63 7.69
N ASN A 181 -2.88 -9.00 8.77
CA ASN A 181 -2.83 -9.57 10.10
C ASN A 181 -4.18 -10.15 10.47
N THR A 182 -4.19 -11.43 10.81
CA THR A 182 -5.33 -12.10 11.41
C THR A 182 -5.06 -12.23 12.91
N ILE A 183 -5.87 -11.55 13.71
CA ILE A 183 -5.77 -11.56 15.16
C ILE A 183 -6.67 -12.68 15.67
N ASN A 184 -6.06 -13.67 16.31
CA ASN A 184 -6.75 -14.78 16.96
C ASN A 184 -6.73 -14.54 18.48
N VAL A 185 -7.89 -14.62 19.08
CA VAL A 185 -8.04 -14.51 20.53
C VAL A 185 -8.51 -15.86 21.08
N ASN A 186 -7.71 -16.43 21.98
CA ASN A 186 -8.07 -17.61 22.73
C ASN A 186 -8.33 -17.20 24.19
N GLN A 187 -9.57 -17.29 24.62
CA GLN A 187 -9.92 -17.12 26.02
C GLN A 187 -9.85 -18.51 26.70
N GLY A 188 -8.90 -18.68 27.61
CA GLY A 188 -8.83 -19.88 28.43
C GLY A 188 -10.16 -20.11 29.15
N ALA A 189 -10.58 -21.36 29.28
CA ALA A 189 -11.78 -21.68 30.04
C ALA A 189 -11.63 -21.09 31.47
N SER A 190 -12.59 -20.26 31.88
CA SER A 190 -12.68 -19.81 33.26
C SER A 190 -12.69 -21.06 34.17
N PRO A 191 -11.85 -21.14 35.21
CA PRO A 191 -11.96 -22.25 36.18
C PRO A 191 -13.38 -22.26 36.71
N GLU A 192 -14.09 -23.38 36.49
CA GLU A 192 -15.41 -23.57 37.06
C GLU A 192 -15.27 -23.40 38.60
N GLU A 193 -15.96 -22.41 39.17
CA GLU A 193 -16.05 -22.29 40.62
C GLU A 193 -16.68 -23.58 41.17
N PRO A 194 -16.08 -24.17 42.21
CA PRO A 194 -16.55 -25.42 42.83
C PRO A 194 -17.88 -25.27 43.56
#